data_423f982c8a73825b2b522cfc584923e0
#
_entry.id   423f982c8a73825b2b522cfc584923e0
#
_cell.length_a   1.000
_cell.length_b   1.000
_cell.length_c   1.000
_cell.angle_alpha   90.00
_cell.angle_beta   90.00
_cell.angle_gamma   90.00
#
_symmetry.space_group_name_H-M   'P 1'
#
loop_
_entity.id
_entity.type
_entity.pdbx_description
1 polymer ?
#
loop_
_entity_poly.entity_id
_entity_poly.type
_entity_poly.pdbx_seq_one_letter_code
_entity_poly.pdbx_strand_id
1 'polypeptide(L)'
;MAKAEGRVFDFAGEEVIRADFLETFDFNSPEQVIEIVTPEFSAVCPFSGLPDIATVIIRYRPEGKAIELKSLKYYFMSYRHAGVYQERCTQLIRQHLQAVLKTDVYVETRYNTRGGIDVVCTEGSIKVVTTGMQE
;
A
#
# COMPACT_ATOMS: atom_id res chain seq x y z
N MET A 1 8.56 -17.87 29.81
CA MET A 1 8.58 -18.04 28.36
C MET A 1 7.15 -18.17 27.85
N ALA A 2 6.83 -17.45 26.79
CA ALA A 2 5.49 -17.54 26.20
C ALA A 2 5.30 -18.87 25.48
N LYS A 3 4.11 -19.43 25.58
CA LYS A 3 3.82 -20.76 24.98
C LYS A 3 3.94 -20.75 23.45
N ALA A 4 3.72 -19.60 22.82
CA ALA A 4 3.78 -19.49 21.38
C ALA A 4 5.19 -19.21 20.86
N GLU A 5 6.16 -19.02 21.74
CA GLU A 5 7.53 -18.71 21.32
C GLU A 5 8.09 -19.83 20.45
N GLY A 6 8.68 -19.47 19.33
CA GLY A 6 9.23 -20.40 18.35
C GLY A 6 8.21 -20.99 17.38
N ARG A 7 6.94 -20.66 17.52
CA ARG A 7 5.92 -21.13 16.57
C ARG A 7 5.87 -20.24 15.33
N VAL A 8 5.54 -20.85 14.21
CA VAL A 8 5.22 -20.15 12.96
C VAL A 8 3.70 -20.07 12.87
N PHE A 9 3.20 -18.88 12.56
CA PHE A 9 1.76 -18.65 12.44
C PHE A 9 1.32 -18.80 10.98
N ASP A 10 0.14 -19.39 10.79
CA ASP A 10 -0.39 -19.64 9.45
C ASP A 10 -0.71 -18.34 8.74
N PHE A 11 -0.44 -18.31 7.43
CA PHE A 11 -0.79 -17.20 6.55
C PHE A 11 -1.05 -17.75 5.15
N ALA A 12 -1.68 -16.93 4.31
CA ALA A 12 -1.94 -17.25 2.92
C ALA A 12 -0.90 -16.58 2.02
N GLY A 13 -0.95 -16.87 0.73
CA GLY A 13 -0.11 -16.20 -0.26
C GLY A 13 -0.78 -14.99 -0.87
N GLU A 14 -0.25 -14.52 -2.02
CA GLU A 14 -0.78 -13.36 -2.72
C GLU A 14 -2.21 -13.55 -3.23
N GLU A 15 -2.65 -14.79 -3.39
CA GLU A 15 -3.96 -15.12 -3.96
C GLU A 15 -5.13 -14.60 -3.12
N VAL A 16 -4.91 -14.26 -1.85
CA VAL A 16 -5.98 -13.71 -1.01
C VAL A 16 -6.15 -12.21 -1.16
N ILE A 17 -5.21 -11.53 -1.83
CA ILE A 17 -5.30 -10.10 -2.07
C ILE A 17 -6.41 -9.85 -3.09
N ARG A 18 -7.31 -8.92 -2.76
CA ARG A 18 -8.52 -8.68 -3.52
C ARG A 18 -8.43 -7.37 -4.32
N ALA A 19 -7.62 -7.38 -5.39
CA ALA A 19 -7.54 -6.25 -6.30
C ALA A 19 -8.90 -5.93 -6.95
N ASP A 20 -9.77 -6.93 -7.08
CA ASP A 20 -11.11 -6.77 -7.61
C ASP A 20 -12.04 -5.97 -6.71
N PHE A 21 -11.64 -5.70 -5.45
CA PHE A 21 -12.40 -4.81 -4.57
C PHE A 21 -12.28 -3.34 -4.98
N LEU A 22 -11.21 -2.97 -5.69
CA LEU A 22 -10.96 -1.57 -6.04
C LEU A 22 -12.02 -1.06 -7.02
N GLU A 23 -12.63 0.07 -6.67
CA GLU A 23 -13.62 0.75 -7.48
C GLU A 23 -13.19 2.18 -7.73
N THR A 24 -13.59 2.70 -8.87
CA THR A 24 -13.30 4.09 -9.26
C THR A 24 -14.61 4.80 -9.63
N PHE A 25 -14.56 6.12 -9.66
CA PHE A 25 -15.64 6.94 -10.20
C PHE A 25 -15.06 7.93 -11.20
N ASP A 26 -15.90 8.43 -12.09
CA ASP A 26 -15.46 9.35 -13.13
C ASP A 26 -15.15 10.71 -12.51
N PHE A 27 -13.92 11.15 -12.69
CA PHE A 27 -13.46 12.44 -12.23
C PHE A 27 -12.21 12.84 -13.01
N ASN A 28 -12.25 14.00 -13.66
CA ASN A 28 -11.12 14.46 -14.46
C ASN A 28 -10.61 15.81 -13.92
N SER A 29 -9.44 15.77 -13.30
CA SER A 29 -8.76 16.96 -12.81
C SER A 29 -7.25 16.72 -12.86
N PRO A 30 -6.66 16.72 -14.08
CA PRO A 30 -5.26 16.27 -14.24
C PRO A 30 -4.22 17.20 -13.61
N GLU A 31 -4.60 18.43 -13.26
CA GLU A 31 -3.71 19.35 -12.55
C GLU A 31 -3.65 19.06 -11.05
N GLN A 32 -4.61 18.31 -10.53
CA GLN A 32 -4.67 18.01 -9.11
C GLN A 32 -3.82 16.79 -8.79
N VAL A 33 -3.11 16.82 -7.66
CA VAL A 33 -2.48 15.64 -7.08
C VAL A 33 -3.30 15.22 -5.87
N ILE A 34 -3.79 14.00 -5.89
CA ILE A 34 -4.49 13.41 -4.74
C ILE A 34 -3.46 12.61 -3.95
N GLU A 35 -3.36 12.89 -2.66
CA GLU A 35 -2.52 12.10 -1.76
C GLU A 35 -3.39 11.39 -0.75
N ILE A 36 -3.19 10.08 -0.63
CA ILE A 36 -3.91 9.25 0.33
C ILE A 36 -2.89 8.62 1.26
N VAL A 37 -3.11 8.73 2.56
CA VAL A 37 -2.21 8.19 3.57
C VAL A 37 -3.00 7.32 4.53
N THR A 38 -2.50 6.14 4.82
CA THR A 38 -3.05 5.29 5.87
C THR A 38 -1.92 4.71 6.71
N PRO A 39 -2.00 4.82 8.05
CA PRO A 39 -1.03 4.18 8.94
C PRO A 39 -1.43 2.76 9.36
N GLU A 40 -2.52 2.25 8.79
CA GLU A 40 -3.13 0.99 9.25
C GLU A 40 -2.90 -0.19 8.32
N PHE A 41 -1.98 -0.07 7.37
CA PHE A 41 -1.70 -1.17 6.47
C PHE A 41 -0.94 -2.28 7.20
N SER A 42 -1.34 -3.51 6.97
CA SER A 42 -0.58 -4.65 7.45
C SER A 42 -0.64 -5.80 6.44
N ALA A 43 0.48 -6.50 6.33
CA ALA A 43 0.59 -7.77 5.65
C ALA A 43 1.33 -8.71 6.62
N VAL A 44 1.75 -9.85 6.14
CA VAL A 44 2.43 -10.84 6.99
C VAL A 44 3.82 -11.10 6.42
N CYS A 45 4.81 -11.20 7.29
CA CYS A 45 6.12 -11.65 6.87
C CYS A 45 6.04 -13.12 6.45
N PRO A 46 6.38 -13.47 5.19
CA PRO A 46 6.23 -14.85 4.74
C PRO A 46 7.23 -15.80 5.37
N PHE A 47 8.19 -15.29 6.11
CA PHE A 47 9.15 -16.10 6.84
C PHE A 47 8.65 -16.49 8.22
N SER A 48 8.12 -15.53 8.98
CA SER A 48 7.75 -15.74 10.39
C SER A 48 6.24 -15.84 10.62
N GLY A 49 5.43 -15.36 9.70
CA GLY A 49 3.99 -15.25 9.89
C GLY A 49 3.57 -14.11 10.81
N LEU A 50 4.50 -13.23 11.18
CA LEU A 50 4.22 -12.09 12.04
C LEU A 50 3.78 -10.87 11.22
N PRO A 51 2.94 -9.98 11.79
CA PRO A 51 2.47 -8.82 11.05
C PRO A 51 3.59 -7.86 10.69
N ASP A 52 3.56 -7.37 9.45
CA ASP A 52 4.33 -6.23 8.98
C ASP A 52 3.39 -5.05 8.87
N ILE A 53 3.59 -4.03 9.70
CA ILE A 53 2.71 -2.87 9.79
C ILE A 53 3.40 -1.68 9.14
N ALA A 54 2.65 -0.96 8.31
CA ALA A 54 3.22 0.14 7.55
C ALA A 54 2.26 1.32 7.42
N THR A 55 2.84 2.50 7.20
CA THR A 55 2.13 3.64 6.64
C THR A 55 2.27 3.58 5.12
N VAL A 56 1.15 3.64 4.43
CA VAL A 56 1.12 3.66 2.95
C VAL A 56 0.73 5.05 2.49
N ILE A 57 1.51 5.58 1.56
CA ILE A 57 1.26 6.88 0.93
C ILE A 57 1.07 6.63 -0.57
N ILE A 58 -0.03 7.13 -1.11
CA ILE A 58 -0.38 7.01 -2.51
C ILE A 58 -0.55 8.40 -3.07
N ARG A 59 0.03 8.67 -4.25
CA ARG A 59 -0.16 9.93 -4.96
C ARG A 59 -0.49 9.66 -6.41
N TYR A 60 -1.49 10.35 -6.93
CA TYR A 60 -1.83 10.23 -8.36
C TYR A 60 -2.57 11.47 -8.83
N ARG A 61 -2.63 11.66 -10.15
CA ARG A 61 -3.42 12.70 -10.79
C ARG A 61 -4.66 12.06 -11.39
N PRO A 62 -5.86 12.55 -11.06
CA PRO A 62 -7.09 11.93 -11.58
C PRO A 62 -7.33 12.36 -13.04
N GLU A 63 -6.86 11.52 -13.94
CA GLU A 63 -6.99 11.72 -15.38
C GLU A 63 -8.17 10.87 -15.88
N GLY A 64 -9.38 11.28 -15.54
CA GLY A 64 -10.63 10.63 -15.91
C GLY A 64 -11.25 9.77 -14.82
N LYS A 65 -10.47 9.33 -13.85
CA LYS A 65 -10.95 8.46 -12.79
C LYS A 65 -10.31 8.82 -11.45
N ALA A 66 -11.07 8.63 -10.37
CA ALA A 66 -10.56 8.72 -9.02
C ALA A 66 -10.94 7.46 -8.25
N ILE A 67 -10.13 7.10 -7.26
CA ILE A 67 -10.37 5.90 -6.45
C ILE A 67 -11.50 6.15 -5.44
N GLU A 68 -12.38 5.18 -5.29
CA GLU A 68 -13.40 5.18 -4.26
C GLU A 68 -12.75 4.70 -2.96
N LEU A 69 -12.77 5.54 -1.91
CA LEU A 69 -11.95 5.32 -0.73
C LEU A 69 -12.37 4.12 0.12
N LYS A 70 -13.66 3.83 0.18
CA LYS A 70 -14.13 2.67 0.95
C LYS A 70 -13.65 1.37 0.31
N SER A 71 -13.67 1.31 -1.02
CA SER A 71 -13.14 0.16 -1.75
C SER A 71 -11.66 -0.02 -1.52
N LEU A 72 -10.92 1.08 -1.46
CA LEU A 72 -9.49 1.05 -1.17
C LEU A 72 -9.24 0.49 0.24
N LYS A 73 -10.06 0.87 1.20
CA LYS A 73 -9.97 0.34 2.56
C LYS A 73 -10.13 -1.18 2.56
N TYR A 74 -11.14 -1.71 1.89
CA TYR A 74 -11.35 -3.16 1.82
C TYR A 74 -10.23 -3.85 1.07
N TYR A 75 -9.71 -3.23 0.01
CA TYR A 75 -8.56 -3.75 -0.69
C TYR A 75 -7.35 -3.91 0.25
N PHE A 76 -7.03 -2.87 1.03
CA PHE A 76 -5.93 -2.96 1.99
C PHE A 76 -6.18 -4.03 3.05
N MET A 77 -7.41 -4.16 3.51
CA MET A 77 -7.76 -5.19 4.50
C MET A 77 -7.48 -6.60 3.98
N SER A 78 -7.54 -6.81 2.68
CA SER A 78 -7.28 -8.13 2.10
C SER A 78 -5.82 -8.56 2.22
N TYR A 79 -4.91 -7.66 2.56
CA TYR A 79 -3.50 -7.99 2.77
C TYR A 79 -3.22 -8.60 4.15
N ARG A 80 -4.14 -8.50 5.10
CA ARG A 80 -3.85 -8.80 6.51
C ARG A 80 -3.30 -10.20 6.77
N HIS A 81 -3.71 -11.17 5.98
CA HIS A 81 -3.25 -12.55 6.11
C HIS A 81 -2.38 -13.01 4.94
N ALA A 82 -2.00 -12.08 4.09
CA ALA A 82 -1.16 -12.37 2.93
C ALA A 82 0.32 -12.32 3.31
N GLY A 83 1.01 -13.44 3.13
CA GLY A 83 2.45 -13.51 3.32
C GLY A 83 3.17 -12.96 2.10
N VAL A 84 3.54 -11.68 2.18
CA VAL A 84 4.13 -10.95 1.06
C VAL A 84 5.25 -10.07 1.61
N TYR A 85 6.40 -10.10 0.97
CA TYR A 85 7.52 -9.25 1.35
C TYR A 85 7.17 -7.78 1.16
N GLN A 86 7.82 -6.93 1.96
CA GLN A 86 7.58 -5.48 1.99
C GLN A 86 7.71 -4.86 0.61
N GLU A 87 8.76 -5.20 -0.11
CA GLU A 87 9.03 -4.69 -1.46
C GLU A 87 7.94 -5.12 -2.45
N ARG A 88 7.47 -6.35 -2.32
CA ARG A 88 6.42 -6.88 -3.19
C ARG A 88 5.07 -6.22 -2.91
N CYS A 89 4.77 -5.91 -1.65
CA CYS A 89 3.56 -5.16 -1.29
C CYS A 89 3.50 -3.83 -2.03
N THR A 90 4.60 -3.09 -2.01
CA THR A 90 4.69 -1.79 -2.70
C THR A 90 4.44 -1.93 -4.19
N GLN A 91 5.06 -2.92 -4.80
CA GLN A 91 4.91 -3.22 -6.22
C GLN A 91 3.46 -3.58 -6.57
N LEU A 92 2.84 -4.46 -5.79
CA LEU A 92 1.46 -4.91 -6.02
C LEU A 92 0.47 -3.76 -5.88
N ILE A 93 0.61 -2.94 -4.84
CA ILE A 93 -0.30 -1.81 -4.61
C ILE A 93 -0.25 -0.88 -5.82
N ARG A 94 0.94 -0.57 -6.32
CA ARG A 94 1.08 0.29 -7.49
C ARG A 94 0.45 -0.34 -8.72
N GLN A 95 0.75 -1.60 -9.00
CA GLN A 95 0.21 -2.31 -10.17
C GLN A 95 -1.32 -2.33 -10.16
N HIS A 96 -1.91 -2.66 -9.01
CA HIS A 96 -3.35 -2.76 -8.89
C HIS A 96 -4.03 -1.39 -9.06
N LEU A 97 -3.46 -0.35 -8.46
CA LEU A 97 -4.02 1.00 -8.57
C LEU A 97 -3.88 1.56 -9.98
N GLN A 98 -2.74 1.35 -10.64
CA GLN A 98 -2.57 1.79 -12.02
C GLN A 98 -3.55 1.11 -12.96
N ALA A 99 -3.86 -0.16 -12.72
CA ALA A 99 -4.78 -0.91 -13.56
C ALA A 99 -6.19 -0.31 -13.54
N VAL A 100 -6.66 0.18 -12.40
CA VAL A 100 -8.01 0.74 -12.28
C VAL A 100 -8.07 2.25 -12.53
N LEU A 101 -7.03 2.99 -12.19
CA LEU A 101 -6.97 4.45 -12.39
C LEU A 101 -6.51 4.83 -13.79
N LYS A 102 -5.77 3.96 -14.45
CA LYS A 102 -5.24 4.13 -15.81
C LYS A 102 -4.37 5.38 -15.95
N THR A 103 -3.61 5.67 -14.90
CA THR A 103 -2.67 6.76 -14.86
C THR A 103 -1.49 6.37 -13.97
N ASP A 104 -0.42 7.16 -13.98
CA ASP A 104 0.73 6.90 -13.13
C ASP A 104 0.37 7.06 -11.66
N VAL A 105 0.87 6.16 -10.83
CA VAL A 105 0.62 6.16 -9.39
C VAL A 105 1.95 6.04 -8.66
N TYR A 106 2.17 6.94 -7.71
CA TYR A 106 3.30 6.85 -6.78
C TYR A 106 2.82 6.09 -5.54
N VAL A 107 3.62 5.13 -5.09
CA VAL A 107 3.34 4.39 -3.86
C VAL A 107 4.59 4.38 -2.99
N GLU A 108 4.39 4.71 -1.73
CA GLU A 108 5.43 4.66 -0.71
C GLU A 108 4.89 3.85 0.47
N THR A 109 5.69 2.89 0.94
CA THR A 109 5.35 2.13 2.14
C THR A 109 6.46 2.32 3.16
N ARG A 110 6.09 2.76 4.36
CA ARG A 110 7.02 2.99 5.48
C ARG A 110 6.69 2.01 6.57
N TYR A 111 7.54 1.04 6.76
CA TYR A 111 7.32 -0.02 7.74
C TYR A 111 7.80 0.39 9.11
N ASN A 112 7.09 -0.09 10.14
CA ASN A 112 7.52 0.14 11.52
C ASN A 112 8.89 -0.49 11.75
N THR A 113 9.69 0.17 12.57
CA THR A 113 11.05 -0.29 12.91
C THR A 113 11.02 -1.73 13.44
N ARG A 114 11.87 -2.58 12.88
CA ARG A 114 12.01 -3.96 13.32
C ARG A 114 13.48 -4.31 13.43
N GLY A 115 13.87 -4.80 14.60
CA GLY A 115 15.27 -5.12 14.86
C GLY A 115 16.20 -3.92 14.72
N GLY A 116 15.69 -2.71 15.00
CA GLY A 116 16.45 -1.48 14.84
C GLY A 116 16.58 -1.01 13.37
N ILE A 117 15.88 -1.65 12.44
CA ILE A 117 15.97 -1.33 11.02
C ILE A 117 14.66 -0.71 10.54
N ASP A 118 14.79 0.43 9.84
CA ASP A 118 13.68 1.09 9.17
C ASP A 118 13.74 0.77 7.68
N VAL A 119 12.57 0.46 7.09
CA VAL A 119 12.46 0.17 5.66
C VAL A 119 11.42 1.09 5.05
N VAL A 120 11.80 1.76 3.97
CA VAL A 120 10.88 2.56 3.14
C VAL A 120 11.03 2.08 1.70
N CYS A 121 9.93 1.70 1.10
CA CYS A 121 9.89 1.28 -0.31
C CYS A 121 9.08 2.28 -1.11
N THR A 122 9.59 2.69 -2.26
CA THR A 122 8.89 3.65 -3.13
C THR A 122 8.91 3.17 -4.59
N GLU A 123 7.79 3.40 -5.28
CA GLU A 123 7.71 3.21 -6.72
C GLU A 123 6.92 4.37 -7.34
N GLY A 124 7.36 4.84 -8.49
CA GLY A 124 6.75 5.97 -9.17
C GLY A 124 7.50 7.26 -8.89
N SER A 125 7.03 8.36 -9.47
CA SER A 125 7.78 9.61 -9.45
C SER A 125 6.95 10.86 -9.18
N ILE A 126 5.67 10.73 -8.81
CA ILE A 126 4.83 11.91 -8.55
C ILE A 126 5.24 12.54 -7.23
N LYS A 127 5.71 13.79 -7.30
CA LYS A 127 6.14 14.56 -6.15
C LYS A 127 5.09 15.56 -5.74
N VAL A 128 5.00 15.82 -4.45
CA VAL A 128 4.17 16.89 -3.90
C VAL A 128 5.11 18.02 -3.48
N VAL A 129 4.87 19.21 -4.03
CA VAL A 129 5.62 20.40 -3.66
C VAL A 129 4.98 21.00 -2.42
N THR A 130 5.73 21.08 -1.34
CA THR A 130 5.25 21.71 -0.10
C THR A 130 5.43 23.21 -0.19
N THR A 131 4.40 23.98 0.19
CA THR A 131 4.45 25.42 0.19
C THR A 131 5.63 25.93 1.01
N GLY A 132 6.42 26.83 0.43
CA GLY A 132 7.60 27.40 1.06
C GLY A 132 8.86 26.54 0.93
N MET A 133 8.76 25.39 0.34
CA MET A 133 9.91 24.53 0.04
C MET A 133 10.41 24.80 -1.36
N GLN A 134 11.73 24.75 -1.52
CA GLN A 134 12.35 24.83 -2.84
C GLN A 134 12.89 23.46 -3.21
N GLU A 135 12.54 23.03 -4.36
CA GLU A 135 13.01 21.76 -4.89
C GLU A 135 14.42 21.87 -5.48
#